data_c5612e88c98aafc074c00d9e466737eb
#
_entry.id   c5612e88c98aafc074c00d9e466737eb
#
_cell.length_a   1.000
_cell.length_b   1.000
_cell.length_c   1.000
_cell.angle_alpha   90.00
_cell.angle_beta   90.00
_cell.angle_gamma   90.00
#
_symmetry.space_group_name_H-M   'P 1'
#
loop_
_entity.id
_entity.type
_entity.pdbx_description
1 polymer ?
#
loop_
_entity_poly.entity_id
_entity_poly.type
_entity_poly.pdbx_seq_one_letter_code
_entity_poly.pdbx_strand_id
1 'polypeptide(L)'
;MKTPSPETKKRKILEIAGDLAVERFTPAELEQIRRQLVVRLGTQGKTSAEYIAEVLEEAGLKVSLTTQADAEDLYEEEFRDLLHFATLEEAEMCLVRLDELSRKFRAEGETAAAERVLEVARLGRRRAEMIARNPKVDARKREEKKEILEWFGIWLKTPEAFFDWLEVRKQSPDYRQRFGEKAFAAEE
;
A
#
# COMPACT_ATOMS: atom_id res chain seq x y z
N MET A 1 21.25 37.71 -17.56
CA MET A 1 20.04 36.93 -17.88
C MET A 1 18.89 37.44 -17.00
N LYS A 2 17.76 37.85 -17.59
CA LYS A 2 16.61 38.37 -16.80
C LYS A 2 15.90 37.20 -16.12
N THR A 3 15.68 37.31 -14.81
CA THR A 3 14.85 36.36 -14.03
C THR A 3 13.46 36.31 -14.67
N PRO A 4 12.89 35.13 -14.97
CA PRO A 4 11.54 35.04 -15.49
C PRO A 4 10.57 35.68 -14.49
N SER A 5 9.61 36.45 -15.02
CA SER A 5 8.58 37.05 -14.17
C SER A 5 7.72 35.96 -13.51
N PRO A 6 7.10 36.23 -12.35
CA PRO A 6 6.16 35.29 -11.71
C PRO A 6 5.11 34.78 -12.69
N GLU A 7 4.57 35.65 -13.54
CA GLU A 7 3.61 35.32 -14.59
C GLU A 7 4.15 34.30 -15.60
N THR A 8 5.42 34.42 -15.96
CA THR A 8 6.07 33.46 -16.87
C THR A 8 6.17 32.08 -16.23
N LYS A 9 6.49 32.02 -14.91
CA LYS A 9 6.54 30.75 -14.17
C LYS A 9 5.15 30.13 -14.05
N LYS A 10 4.11 30.90 -13.66
CA LYS A 10 2.72 30.42 -13.56
C LYS A 10 2.26 29.82 -14.90
N ARG A 11 2.46 30.54 -15.99
CA ARG A 11 2.08 30.03 -17.32
C ARG A 11 2.78 28.73 -17.67
N LYS A 12 4.08 28.58 -17.34
CA LYS A 12 4.82 27.34 -17.62
C LYS A 12 4.38 26.17 -16.73
N ILE A 13 4.01 26.43 -15.49
CA ILE A 13 3.43 25.41 -14.60
C ILE A 13 2.14 24.88 -15.20
N LEU A 14 1.23 25.74 -15.62
CA LEU A 14 -0.05 25.35 -16.22
C LEU A 14 0.11 24.64 -17.57
N GLU A 15 1.08 25.04 -18.39
CA GLU A 15 1.43 24.36 -19.63
C GLU A 15 1.89 22.92 -19.36
N ILE A 16 2.81 22.72 -18.40
CA ILE A 16 3.31 21.38 -18.03
C ILE A 16 2.19 20.54 -17.41
N ALA A 17 1.35 21.15 -16.57
CA ALA A 17 0.22 20.44 -15.96
C ALA A 17 -0.80 19.97 -17.03
N GLY A 18 -1.05 20.78 -18.05
CA GLY A 18 -1.88 20.39 -19.19
C GLY A 18 -1.28 19.22 -20.00
N ASP A 19 0.04 19.20 -20.15
CA ASP A 19 0.75 18.09 -20.83
C ASP A 19 0.64 16.76 -20.07
N LEU A 20 0.51 16.81 -18.72
CA LEU A 20 0.39 15.61 -17.89
C LEU A 20 -1.01 14.97 -17.94
N ALA A 21 -2.05 15.76 -18.28
CA ALA A 21 -3.43 15.30 -18.45
C ALA A 21 -3.98 14.43 -17.29
N VAL A 22 -3.65 14.80 -16.05
CA VAL A 22 -4.10 14.09 -14.85
C VAL A 22 -5.31 14.80 -14.21
N GLU A 23 -6.22 14.03 -13.62
CA GLU A 23 -7.41 14.60 -12.95
C GLU A 23 -7.07 15.20 -11.57
N ARG A 24 -5.98 14.73 -10.95
CA ARG A 24 -5.50 15.18 -9.65
C ARG A 24 -3.98 15.17 -9.62
N PHE A 25 -3.38 16.22 -9.12
CA PHE A 25 -1.93 16.34 -8.97
C PHE A 25 -1.51 15.87 -7.58
N THR A 26 -0.74 14.79 -7.53
CA THR A 26 -0.10 14.25 -6.34
C THR A 26 1.30 14.85 -6.18
N PRO A 27 2.00 14.65 -5.05
CA PRO A 27 3.39 15.08 -4.89
C PRO A 27 4.33 14.56 -5.98
N ALA A 28 4.06 13.38 -6.56
CA ALA A 28 4.86 12.84 -7.66
C ALA A 28 4.73 13.70 -8.92
N GLU A 29 3.50 14.10 -9.29
CA GLU A 29 3.25 15.00 -10.43
C GLU A 29 3.79 16.41 -10.15
N LEU A 30 3.67 16.92 -8.90
CA LEU A 30 4.28 18.20 -8.52
C LEU A 30 5.80 18.18 -8.68
N GLU A 31 6.46 17.09 -8.26
CA GLU A 31 7.90 16.92 -8.45
C GLU A 31 8.26 16.79 -9.94
N GLN A 32 7.43 16.13 -10.73
CA GLN A 32 7.61 16.04 -12.18
C GLN A 32 7.51 17.41 -12.84
N ILE A 33 6.50 18.24 -12.46
CA ILE A 33 6.38 19.62 -12.92
C ILE A 33 7.63 20.42 -12.52
N ARG A 34 8.10 20.27 -11.27
CA ARG A 34 9.30 20.94 -10.77
C ARG A 34 10.53 20.63 -11.61
N ARG A 35 10.76 19.35 -11.93
CA ARG A 35 11.87 18.92 -12.78
C ARG A 35 11.78 19.50 -14.19
N GLN A 36 10.58 19.46 -14.79
CA GLN A 36 10.37 20.01 -16.13
C GLN A 36 10.53 21.53 -16.17
N LEU A 37 10.15 22.26 -15.11
CA LEU A 37 10.42 23.71 -15.00
C LEU A 37 11.91 24.01 -15.01
N VAL A 38 12.72 23.22 -14.30
CA VAL A 38 14.19 23.39 -14.31
C VAL A 38 14.75 23.10 -15.70
N VAL A 39 14.24 22.11 -16.40
CA VAL A 39 14.66 21.80 -17.79
C VAL A 39 14.30 22.94 -18.74
N ARG A 40 13.08 23.49 -18.64
CA ARG A 40 12.58 24.53 -19.56
C ARG A 40 13.08 25.95 -19.24
N LEU A 41 13.37 26.25 -17.97
CA LEU A 41 13.76 27.58 -17.49
C LEU A 41 15.18 27.64 -16.87
N GLY A 42 15.90 26.53 -16.89
CA GLY A 42 17.21 26.41 -16.24
C GLY A 42 17.15 26.58 -14.72
N THR A 43 18.21 27.08 -14.10
CA THR A 43 18.26 27.34 -12.65
C THR A 43 17.19 28.33 -12.15
N GLN A 44 16.64 29.13 -13.04
CA GLN A 44 15.54 30.07 -12.75
C GLN A 44 14.18 29.39 -12.63
N GLY A 45 14.07 28.12 -13.10
CA GLY A 45 12.88 27.27 -12.92
C GLY A 45 12.76 26.69 -11.52
N LYS A 46 13.79 26.82 -10.65
CA LYS A 46 13.70 26.32 -9.28
C LYS A 46 12.55 27.00 -8.53
N THR A 47 11.67 26.15 -7.98
CA THR A 47 10.54 26.58 -7.19
C THR A 47 10.15 25.47 -6.23
N SER A 48 9.35 25.77 -5.21
CA SER A 48 8.86 24.76 -4.26
C SER A 48 7.64 24.01 -4.80
N ALA A 49 7.39 22.82 -4.26
CA ALA A 49 6.18 22.07 -4.59
C ALA A 49 4.91 22.79 -4.12
N GLU A 50 4.99 23.48 -2.98
CA GLU A 50 3.88 24.28 -2.42
C GLU A 50 3.48 25.41 -3.36
N TYR A 51 4.44 26.12 -3.94
CA TYR A 51 4.14 27.18 -4.91
C TYR A 51 3.50 26.61 -6.18
N ILE A 52 3.95 25.43 -6.65
CA ILE A 52 3.33 24.76 -7.79
C ILE A 52 1.89 24.39 -7.46
N ALA A 53 1.66 23.81 -6.27
CA ALA A 53 0.34 23.44 -5.79
C ALA A 53 -0.60 24.64 -5.73
N GLU A 54 -0.14 25.76 -5.15
CA GLU A 54 -0.91 27.02 -5.08
C GLU A 54 -1.34 27.52 -6.47
N VAL A 55 -0.41 27.49 -7.43
CA VAL A 55 -0.71 27.91 -8.82
C VAL A 55 -1.74 27.00 -9.48
N LEU A 56 -1.68 25.67 -9.23
CA LEU A 56 -2.65 24.72 -9.78
C LEU A 56 -4.03 24.88 -9.14
N GLU A 57 -4.09 25.10 -7.82
CA GLU A 57 -5.34 25.35 -7.08
C GLU A 57 -5.98 26.67 -7.52
N GLU A 58 -5.21 27.75 -7.69
CA GLU A 58 -5.68 29.02 -8.26
C GLU A 58 -6.30 28.83 -9.67
N ALA A 59 -5.81 27.87 -10.43
CA ALA A 59 -6.34 27.52 -11.74
C ALA A 59 -7.54 26.55 -11.69
N GLY A 60 -8.01 26.19 -10.49
CA GLY A 60 -9.15 25.27 -10.30
C GLY A 60 -8.81 23.80 -10.49
N LEU A 61 -7.51 23.44 -10.52
CA LEU A 61 -7.06 22.07 -10.64
C LEU A 61 -6.99 21.41 -9.25
N LYS A 62 -7.33 20.12 -9.19
CA LYS A 62 -7.32 19.39 -7.92
C LYS A 62 -5.87 19.00 -7.56
N VAL A 63 -5.39 19.46 -6.40
CA VAL A 63 -4.09 19.10 -5.85
C VAL A 63 -4.29 18.32 -4.56
N SER A 64 -3.51 17.29 -4.37
CA SER A 64 -3.40 16.55 -3.12
C SER A 64 -2.00 16.77 -2.57
N LEU A 65 -1.87 17.61 -1.56
CA LEU A 65 -0.60 17.86 -0.87
C LEU A 65 -0.23 16.72 0.09
N THR A 66 -1.18 15.84 0.38
CA THR A 66 -0.89 14.62 1.13
C THR A 66 0.08 13.80 0.28
N THR A 67 1.32 13.71 0.71
CA THR A 67 2.28 12.83 0.06
C THR A 67 1.72 11.43 0.13
N GLN A 68 1.96 10.65 -0.92
CA GLN A 68 1.75 9.19 -0.84
C GLN A 68 2.52 8.64 0.38
N ALA A 69 3.61 9.28 0.79
CA ALA A 69 4.34 9.03 2.02
C ALA A 69 3.56 9.44 3.29
N ASP A 70 2.84 10.56 3.31
CA ASP A 70 2.03 10.95 4.49
C ASP A 70 0.76 10.09 4.59
N ALA A 71 0.19 9.69 3.45
CA ALA A 71 -0.86 8.67 3.40
C ALA A 71 -0.27 7.27 3.71
N GLU A 72 0.96 6.99 3.27
CA GLU A 72 1.72 5.79 3.62
C GLU A 72 2.08 5.77 5.10
N ASP A 73 2.48 6.90 5.72
CA ASP A 73 2.79 7.00 7.15
C ASP A 73 1.53 6.84 8.02
N LEU A 74 0.41 7.46 7.66
CA LEU A 74 -0.86 7.27 8.36
C LEU A 74 -1.39 5.85 8.23
N TYR A 75 -1.31 5.27 7.02
CA TYR A 75 -1.69 3.88 6.78
C TYR A 75 -0.62 2.90 7.28
N GLU A 76 0.67 3.23 7.27
CA GLU A 76 1.70 2.40 7.88
C GLU A 76 1.52 2.29 9.40
N GLU A 77 1.07 3.32 10.09
CA GLU A 77 0.76 3.26 11.51
C GLU A 77 -0.46 2.36 11.77
N GLU A 78 -1.54 2.52 11.00
CA GLU A 78 -2.76 1.70 11.10
C GLU A 78 -2.53 0.24 10.67
N PHE A 79 -1.64 -0.01 9.70
CA PHE A 79 -1.34 -1.34 9.16
C PHE A 79 -0.01 -1.93 9.67
N ARG A 80 0.84 -1.16 10.36
CA ARG A 80 2.15 -1.62 10.86
C ARG A 80 2.01 -2.82 11.77
N ASP A 81 1.06 -2.76 12.69
CA ASP A 81 0.81 -3.84 13.64
C ASP A 81 0.14 -5.05 12.98
N LEU A 82 -0.64 -4.83 11.91
CA LEU A 82 -1.31 -5.90 11.15
C LEU A 82 -0.33 -6.79 10.38
N LEU A 83 0.84 -6.28 10.00
CA LEU A 83 1.84 -7.05 9.25
C LEU A 83 2.86 -7.77 10.15
N HIS A 84 2.70 -7.73 11.46
CA HIS A 84 3.46 -8.51 12.42
C HIS A 84 2.77 -9.86 12.66
N PHE A 85 3.01 -10.81 11.76
CA PHE A 85 2.58 -12.19 11.95
C PHE A 85 3.81 -13.10 12.08
N ALA A 86 4.09 -13.55 13.30
CA ALA A 86 5.11 -14.56 13.59
C ALA A 86 4.54 -15.97 13.47
N THR A 87 3.25 -16.15 13.78
CA THR A 87 2.53 -17.43 13.83
C THR A 87 1.40 -17.50 12.80
N LEU A 88 0.82 -18.70 12.63
CA LEU A 88 -0.37 -18.90 11.82
C LEU A 88 -1.58 -18.16 12.38
N GLU A 89 -1.76 -18.15 13.71
CA GLU A 89 -2.86 -17.45 14.37
C GLU A 89 -2.80 -15.93 14.15
N GLU A 90 -1.61 -15.35 14.29
CA GLU A 90 -1.42 -13.93 14.01
C GLU A 90 -1.67 -13.59 12.53
N ALA A 91 -1.29 -14.49 11.62
CA ALA A 91 -1.57 -14.31 10.19
C ALA A 91 -3.07 -14.39 9.89
N GLU A 92 -3.81 -15.28 10.55
CA GLU A 92 -5.26 -15.36 10.45
C GLU A 92 -5.92 -14.08 10.96
N MET A 93 -5.56 -13.61 12.16
CA MET A 93 -6.06 -12.36 12.72
C MET A 93 -5.76 -11.17 11.80
N CYS A 94 -4.59 -11.13 11.20
CA CYS A 94 -4.23 -10.13 10.18
C CYS A 94 -5.20 -10.17 9.00
N LEU A 95 -5.49 -11.35 8.44
CA LEU A 95 -6.40 -11.50 7.31
C LEU A 95 -7.84 -11.17 7.66
N VAL A 96 -8.32 -11.53 8.87
CA VAL A 96 -9.63 -11.11 9.38
C VAL A 96 -9.72 -9.58 9.40
N ARG A 97 -8.71 -8.92 9.94
CA ARG A 97 -8.71 -7.46 10.04
C ARG A 97 -8.65 -6.78 8.67
N LEU A 98 -7.84 -7.30 7.75
CA LEU A 98 -7.78 -6.80 6.37
C LEU A 98 -9.13 -6.98 5.66
N ASP A 99 -9.84 -8.08 5.89
CA ASP A 99 -11.15 -8.34 5.31
C ASP A 99 -12.21 -7.35 5.86
N GLU A 100 -12.23 -7.12 7.17
CA GLU A 100 -13.11 -6.13 7.80
C GLU A 100 -12.88 -4.73 7.23
N LEU A 101 -11.62 -4.30 7.12
CA LEU A 101 -11.26 -3.00 6.56
C LEU A 101 -11.65 -2.89 5.07
N SER A 102 -11.39 -3.95 4.30
CA SER A 102 -11.79 -4.00 2.88
C SER A 102 -13.30 -3.86 2.70
N ARG A 103 -14.10 -4.57 3.51
CA ARG A 103 -15.56 -4.48 3.48
C ARG A 103 -16.04 -3.10 3.90
N LYS A 104 -15.47 -2.54 4.98
CA LYS A 104 -15.80 -1.20 5.47
C LYS A 104 -15.57 -0.15 4.38
N PHE A 105 -14.37 -0.06 3.83
CA PHE A 105 -14.03 0.95 2.82
C PHE A 105 -14.85 0.80 1.52
N ARG A 106 -15.16 -0.44 1.11
CA ARG A 106 -16.06 -0.67 -0.02
C ARG A 106 -17.49 -0.19 0.26
N ALA A 107 -18.01 -0.43 1.47
CA ALA A 107 -19.34 0.04 1.88
C ALA A 107 -19.42 1.57 1.96
N GLU A 108 -18.33 2.23 2.34
CA GLU A 108 -18.21 3.70 2.42
C GLU A 108 -17.89 4.34 1.05
N GLY A 109 -17.66 3.53 0.00
CA GLY A 109 -17.30 4.02 -1.34
C GLY A 109 -15.86 4.51 -1.46
N GLU A 110 -15.01 4.23 -0.47
CA GLU A 110 -13.61 4.62 -0.41
C GLU A 110 -12.72 3.64 -1.21
N THR A 111 -12.83 3.72 -2.53
CA THR A 111 -12.15 2.78 -3.44
C THR A 111 -10.62 2.77 -3.26
N ALA A 112 -10.02 3.95 -3.09
CA ALA A 112 -8.57 4.07 -2.90
C ALA A 112 -8.11 3.39 -1.59
N ALA A 113 -8.86 3.55 -0.50
CA ALA A 113 -8.57 2.88 0.77
C ALA A 113 -8.74 1.36 0.66
N ALA A 114 -9.78 0.89 -0.04
CA ALA A 114 -9.98 -0.53 -0.31
C ALA A 114 -8.85 -1.14 -1.15
N GLU A 115 -8.34 -0.43 -2.17
CA GLU A 115 -7.17 -0.85 -2.95
C GLU A 115 -5.91 -0.91 -2.08
N ARG A 116 -5.75 0.04 -1.15
CA ARG A 116 -4.63 0.04 -0.21
C ARG A 116 -4.61 -1.19 0.69
N VAL A 117 -5.77 -1.65 1.17
CA VAL A 117 -5.87 -2.92 1.92
C VAL A 117 -5.31 -4.08 1.11
N LEU A 118 -5.62 -4.15 -0.19
CA LEU A 118 -5.08 -5.20 -1.08
C LEU A 118 -3.56 -5.10 -1.24
N GLU A 119 -3.00 -3.88 -1.30
CA GLU A 119 -1.54 -3.68 -1.36
C GLU A 119 -0.86 -4.13 -0.08
N VAL A 120 -1.43 -3.84 1.09
CA VAL A 120 -0.96 -4.32 2.39
C VAL A 120 -0.95 -5.85 2.44
N ALA A 121 -2.02 -6.50 1.96
CA ALA A 121 -2.07 -7.96 1.86
C ALA A 121 -0.99 -8.52 0.92
N ARG A 122 -0.74 -7.87 -0.23
CA ARG A 122 0.36 -8.23 -1.15
C ARG A 122 1.73 -8.11 -0.47
N LEU A 123 1.93 -7.08 0.35
CA LEU A 123 3.15 -6.90 1.12
C LEU A 123 3.32 -8.01 2.16
N GLY A 124 2.25 -8.36 2.89
CA GLY A 124 2.22 -9.50 3.82
C GLY A 124 2.63 -10.79 3.14
N ARG A 125 2.05 -11.08 1.97
CA ARG A 125 2.40 -12.23 1.14
C ARG A 125 3.89 -12.24 0.76
N ARG A 126 4.45 -11.10 0.30
CA ARG A 126 5.88 -11.00 -0.06
C ARG A 126 6.79 -11.25 1.15
N ARG A 127 6.43 -10.73 2.33
CA ARG A 127 7.19 -10.98 3.58
C ARG A 127 7.21 -12.47 3.93
N ALA A 128 6.05 -13.14 3.86
CA ALA A 128 5.96 -14.57 4.09
C ALA A 128 6.84 -15.35 3.08
N GLU A 129 6.81 -14.99 1.80
CA GLU A 129 7.62 -15.59 0.74
C GLU A 129 9.13 -15.46 1.00
N MET A 130 9.59 -14.25 1.38
CA MET A 130 11.00 -14.00 1.70
C MET A 130 11.48 -14.88 2.85
N ILE A 131 10.67 -15.04 3.90
CA ILE A 131 11.03 -15.87 5.05
C ILE A 131 10.99 -17.35 4.68
N ALA A 132 9.97 -17.79 3.93
CA ALA A 132 9.83 -19.17 3.48
C ALA A 132 11.02 -19.64 2.61
N ARG A 133 11.61 -18.72 1.84
CA ARG A 133 12.76 -18.99 0.97
C ARG A 133 14.12 -18.83 1.66
N ASN A 134 14.17 -18.27 2.86
CA ASN A 134 15.43 -18.00 3.54
C ASN A 134 16.00 -19.28 4.18
N PRO A 135 17.14 -19.82 3.70
CA PRO A 135 17.72 -21.05 4.24
C PRO A 135 18.26 -20.92 5.67
N LYS A 136 18.47 -19.68 6.16
CA LYS A 136 18.92 -19.41 7.52
C LYS A 136 17.80 -19.47 8.56
N VAL A 137 16.55 -19.50 8.13
CA VAL A 137 15.39 -19.64 8.99
C VAL A 137 15.15 -21.10 9.28
N ASP A 138 14.75 -21.43 10.50
CA ASP A 138 14.37 -22.77 10.92
C ASP A 138 13.36 -23.43 9.97
N ALA A 139 13.50 -24.74 9.74
CA ALA A 139 12.69 -25.45 8.78
C ALA A 139 11.18 -25.39 9.11
N ARG A 140 10.81 -25.48 10.40
CA ARG A 140 9.42 -25.39 10.84
C ARG A 140 8.85 -24.02 10.58
N LYS A 141 9.59 -22.93 10.91
CA LYS A 141 9.17 -21.56 10.61
C LYS A 141 9.01 -21.33 9.10
N ARG A 142 9.86 -21.95 8.28
CA ARG A 142 9.71 -21.87 6.82
C ARG A 142 8.43 -22.55 6.34
N GLU A 143 8.07 -23.69 6.91
CA GLU A 143 6.81 -24.37 6.58
C GLU A 143 5.58 -23.57 7.01
N GLU A 144 5.58 -22.99 8.22
CA GLU A 144 4.53 -22.07 8.66
C GLU A 144 4.40 -20.86 7.69
N LYS A 145 5.52 -20.30 7.22
CA LYS A 145 5.48 -19.18 6.27
C LYS A 145 5.02 -19.57 4.87
N LYS A 146 5.24 -20.83 4.44
CA LYS A 146 4.66 -21.36 3.20
C LYS A 146 3.14 -21.44 3.29
N GLU A 147 2.62 -21.91 4.42
CA GLU A 147 1.18 -21.97 4.67
C GLU A 147 0.57 -20.54 4.70
N ILE A 148 1.20 -19.62 5.42
CA ILE A 148 0.78 -18.20 5.44
C ILE A 148 0.81 -17.58 4.03
N LEU A 149 1.83 -17.88 3.24
CA LEU A 149 1.94 -17.42 1.85
C LEU A 149 0.75 -17.91 0.99
N GLU A 150 0.33 -19.17 1.20
CA GLU A 150 -0.85 -19.73 0.54
C GLU A 150 -2.13 -19.01 0.99
N TRP A 151 -2.31 -18.76 2.29
CA TRP A 151 -3.46 -18.04 2.85
C TRP A 151 -3.62 -16.65 2.23
N PHE A 152 -2.57 -15.85 2.23
CA PHE A 152 -2.60 -14.53 1.56
C PHE A 152 -2.90 -14.65 0.06
N GLY A 153 -2.37 -15.69 -0.59
CA GLY A 153 -2.61 -15.95 -2.00
C GLY A 153 -4.06 -16.26 -2.33
N ILE A 154 -4.74 -17.03 -1.47
CA ILE A 154 -6.15 -17.40 -1.63
C ILE A 154 -7.04 -16.21 -1.28
N TRP A 155 -6.78 -15.54 -0.15
CA TRP A 155 -7.55 -14.35 0.25
C TRP A 155 -7.51 -13.25 -0.82
N LEU A 156 -6.35 -12.99 -1.43
CA LEU A 156 -6.22 -12.01 -2.52
C LEU A 156 -7.01 -12.37 -3.79
N LYS A 157 -7.33 -13.65 -3.99
CA LYS A 157 -8.09 -14.12 -5.16
C LYS A 157 -9.59 -14.20 -4.88
N THR A 158 -9.95 -14.67 -3.71
CA THR A 158 -11.32 -15.00 -3.32
C THR A 158 -11.56 -14.66 -1.85
N PRO A 159 -11.56 -13.36 -1.46
CA PRO A 159 -11.69 -12.97 -0.05
C PRO A 159 -12.99 -13.47 0.57
N GLU A 160 -14.09 -13.51 -0.19
CA GLU A 160 -15.40 -13.94 0.29
C GLU A 160 -15.45 -15.42 0.67
N ALA A 161 -14.68 -16.27 -0.02
CA ALA A 161 -14.64 -17.72 0.22
C ALA A 161 -13.44 -18.16 1.09
N PHE A 162 -12.55 -17.22 1.45
CA PHE A 162 -11.30 -17.56 2.12
C PHE A 162 -11.54 -18.20 3.50
N PHE A 163 -12.43 -17.65 4.32
CA PHE A 163 -12.62 -18.13 5.68
C PHE A 163 -13.29 -19.52 5.70
N ASP A 164 -14.24 -19.77 4.80
CA ASP A 164 -14.83 -21.11 4.64
C ASP A 164 -13.76 -22.12 4.19
N TRP A 165 -12.92 -21.73 3.24
CA TRP A 165 -11.78 -22.54 2.81
C TRP A 165 -10.80 -22.82 3.96
N LEU A 166 -10.47 -21.79 4.76
CA LEU A 166 -9.54 -21.91 5.88
C LEU A 166 -10.03 -22.90 6.93
N GLU A 167 -11.31 -22.86 7.28
CA GLU A 167 -11.92 -23.81 8.21
C GLU A 167 -11.80 -25.26 7.71
N VAL A 168 -12.07 -25.49 6.43
CA VAL A 168 -11.90 -26.81 5.80
C VAL A 168 -10.40 -27.21 5.79
N ARG A 169 -9.51 -26.24 5.48
CA ARG A 169 -8.06 -26.47 5.47
C ARG A 169 -7.53 -26.90 6.82
N LYS A 170 -7.93 -26.24 7.91
CA LYS A 170 -7.54 -26.57 9.29
C LYS A 170 -8.01 -27.97 9.73
N GLN A 171 -9.11 -28.45 9.17
CA GLN A 171 -9.61 -29.78 9.45
C GLN A 171 -8.89 -30.88 8.66
N SER A 172 -8.11 -30.55 7.63
CA SER A 172 -7.42 -31.53 6.81
C SER A 172 -6.36 -32.31 7.61
N PRO A 173 -6.19 -33.62 7.35
CA PRO A 173 -5.19 -34.45 8.04
C PRO A 173 -3.76 -33.89 7.87
N ASP A 174 -3.41 -33.40 6.69
CA ASP A 174 -2.11 -32.81 6.40
C ASP A 174 -1.84 -31.57 7.26
N TYR A 175 -2.83 -30.66 7.37
CA TYR A 175 -2.69 -29.47 8.21
C TYR A 175 -2.53 -29.83 9.69
N ARG A 176 -3.35 -30.76 10.19
CA ARG A 176 -3.26 -31.23 11.59
C ARG A 176 -1.93 -31.93 11.88
N GLN A 177 -1.42 -32.72 10.95
CA GLN A 177 -0.12 -33.37 11.10
C GLN A 177 1.03 -32.35 11.15
N ARG A 178 0.95 -31.28 10.36
CA ARG A 178 2.03 -30.27 10.27
C ARG A 178 1.97 -29.23 11.38
N PHE A 179 0.79 -28.85 11.82
CA PHE A 179 0.57 -27.70 12.69
C PHE A 179 -0.30 -27.99 13.93
N GLY A 180 -0.98 -29.11 13.99
CA GLY A 180 -2.04 -29.42 14.97
C GLY A 180 -1.58 -29.70 16.39
N GLU A 181 -0.32 -30.06 16.63
CA GLU A 181 0.16 -30.41 17.98
C GLU A 181 0.39 -29.20 18.90
N LYS A 182 0.32 -27.97 18.40
CA LYS A 182 0.48 -26.75 19.21
C LYS A 182 -0.78 -25.89 19.32
N ALA A 183 -1.73 -26.02 18.43
CA ALA A 183 -2.99 -25.30 18.54
C ALA A 183 -3.86 -25.77 19.72
N PHE A 184 -3.60 -26.99 20.23
CA PHE A 184 -4.32 -27.58 21.36
C PHE A 184 -3.54 -27.55 22.69
N ALA A 185 -2.28 -27.13 22.71
CA ALA A 185 -1.45 -27.07 23.94
C ALA A 185 -1.54 -25.71 24.67
N ALA A 186 -2.35 -24.76 24.19
CA ALA A 186 -2.53 -23.45 24.80
C ALA A 186 -3.85 -23.32 25.61
N GLU A 187 -4.60 -24.41 25.77
CA GLU A 187 -5.86 -24.43 26.56
C GLU A 187 -5.80 -25.33 27.82
N GLU A 188 -4.59 -25.64 28.34
CA GLU A 188 -4.43 -26.25 29.68
C GLU A 188 -3.83 -25.29 30.70
#